data_6737f98db8c21fcc3323c5938ea961a3
#
_entry.id   6737f98db8c21fcc3323c5938ea961a3
#
_cell.length_a   1.000
_cell.length_b   1.000
_cell.length_c   1.000
_cell.angle_alpha   90.00
_cell.angle_beta   90.00
_cell.angle_gamma   90.00
#
_symmetry.space_group_name_H-M   'P 1'
#
loop_
_entity.id
_entity.type
_entity.pdbx_description
1 polymer ?
#
loop_
_entity_poly.entity_id
_entity_poly.type
_entity_poly.pdbx_seq_one_letter_code
_entity_poly.pdbx_strand_id
1 'polypeptide(L)'
;VSDNDEIKTSFINFKVISTKGHTLDHIVFYNKDNGILFSGDTLFRLGCGRVFEGTFEDMHTSLKKLEKIDNETLVFCGHEYTLNNLAFLKSTFPEFNGLDEEEKEIKDQLKKTNSSIPFNLGKEKAINPFLSSKAIFYEKFKKTKNLNDFEMFSFIRKLKDNF
;
A
#
# COMPACT_ATOMS: atom_id res chain seq x y z
N VAL A 1 -13.73 17.26 -6.90
CA VAL A 1 -14.34 15.94 -6.62
C VAL A 1 -14.22 15.64 -5.13
N SER A 2 -15.19 14.94 -4.59
CA SER A 2 -15.29 14.62 -3.17
C SER A 2 -15.35 13.11 -2.94
N ASP A 3 -15.24 12.68 -1.69
CA ASP A 3 -15.37 11.27 -1.31
C ASP A 3 -16.74 10.72 -1.75
N ASN A 4 -16.73 9.54 -2.37
CA ASN A 4 -17.86 8.84 -2.96
C ASN A 4 -18.45 9.44 -4.25
N ASP A 5 -17.85 10.49 -4.82
CA ASP A 5 -18.22 10.94 -6.15
C ASP A 5 -17.96 9.85 -7.20
N GLU A 6 -18.76 9.86 -8.26
CA GLU A 6 -18.54 9.04 -9.45
C GLU A 6 -18.03 9.89 -10.61
N ILE A 7 -16.88 9.55 -11.15
CA ILE A 7 -16.34 10.12 -12.37
C ILE A 7 -16.73 9.21 -13.53
N LYS A 8 -17.56 9.73 -14.43
CA LYS A 8 -18.00 9.01 -15.62
C LYS A 8 -17.19 9.45 -16.83
N THR A 9 -16.56 8.51 -17.50
CA THR A 9 -15.90 8.72 -18.79
C THR A 9 -16.63 7.91 -19.86
N SER A 10 -16.27 8.09 -21.13
CA SER A 10 -16.87 7.34 -22.25
C SER A 10 -16.56 5.83 -22.18
N PHE A 11 -15.56 5.42 -21.43
CA PHE A 11 -15.03 4.05 -21.44
C PHE A 11 -15.08 3.35 -20.09
N ILE A 12 -14.89 4.11 -19.01
CA ILE A 12 -14.73 3.54 -17.68
C ILE A 12 -15.19 4.55 -16.60
N ASN A 13 -15.86 4.05 -15.57
CA ASN A 13 -16.32 4.88 -14.45
C ASN A 13 -15.44 4.62 -13.23
N PHE A 14 -15.17 5.66 -12.45
CA PHE A 14 -14.41 5.55 -11.22
C PHE A 14 -15.19 6.07 -10.04
N LYS A 15 -15.11 5.36 -8.93
CA LYS A 15 -15.51 5.87 -7.63
C LYS A 15 -14.31 6.61 -7.02
N VAL A 16 -14.54 7.82 -6.53
CA VAL A 16 -13.56 8.58 -5.75
C VAL A 16 -13.60 8.12 -4.30
N ILE A 17 -12.42 7.86 -3.72
CA ILE A 17 -12.27 7.53 -2.31
C ILE A 17 -11.27 8.53 -1.71
N SER A 18 -11.69 9.30 -0.70
CA SER A 18 -10.79 10.19 0.04
C SER A 18 -9.82 9.38 0.89
N THR A 19 -8.53 9.66 0.72
CA THR A 19 -7.42 8.97 1.38
C THR A 19 -6.42 9.97 1.97
N LYS A 20 -6.89 10.73 2.96
CA LYS A 20 -6.05 11.68 3.69
C LYS A 20 -4.82 11.01 4.31
N GLY A 21 -3.74 11.77 4.40
CA GLY A 21 -2.50 11.32 5.05
C GLY A 21 -1.27 11.87 4.34
N HIS A 22 -1.02 11.50 3.09
CA HIS A 22 0.06 12.08 2.28
C HIS A 22 -0.16 13.58 2.12
N THR A 23 -1.33 13.96 1.58
CA THR A 23 -1.90 15.31 1.67
C THR A 23 -3.27 15.24 2.33
N LEU A 24 -3.83 16.39 2.74
CA LEU A 24 -5.15 16.44 3.39
C LEU A 24 -6.31 16.25 2.40
N ASP A 25 -6.07 16.52 1.13
CA ASP A 25 -7.04 16.42 0.03
C ASP A 25 -6.81 15.21 -0.88
N HIS A 26 -5.89 14.29 -0.51
CA HIS A 26 -5.55 13.15 -1.34
C HIS A 26 -6.76 12.24 -1.59
N ILE A 27 -6.91 11.83 -2.85
CA ILE A 27 -7.95 10.92 -3.32
C ILE A 27 -7.36 9.80 -4.16
N VAL A 28 -8.09 8.69 -4.25
CA VAL A 28 -7.79 7.58 -5.15
C VAL A 28 -9.01 7.29 -6.02
N PHE A 29 -8.79 6.64 -7.16
CA PHE A 29 -9.83 6.30 -8.12
C PHE A 29 -9.96 4.79 -8.21
N TYR A 30 -11.16 4.27 -7.92
CA TYR A 30 -11.44 2.85 -7.94
C TYR A 30 -12.51 2.50 -8.97
N ASN A 31 -12.18 1.61 -9.89
CA ASN A 31 -13.15 0.96 -10.77
C ASN A 31 -13.33 -0.49 -10.33
N LYS A 32 -14.50 -0.81 -9.79
CA LYS A 32 -14.82 -2.13 -9.29
C LYS A 32 -14.98 -3.15 -10.42
N ASP A 33 -15.64 -2.76 -11.51
CA ASP A 33 -16.02 -3.67 -12.59
C ASP A 33 -14.79 -4.24 -13.32
N ASN A 34 -13.75 -3.43 -13.46
CA ASN A 34 -12.48 -3.83 -14.09
C ASN A 34 -11.39 -4.20 -13.08
N GLY A 35 -11.64 -4.10 -11.77
CA GLY A 35 -10.67 -4.38 -10.73
C GLY A 35 -9.44 -3.47 -10.83
N ILE A 36 -9.62 -2.15 -10.98
CA ILE A 36 -8.53 -1.18 -11.15
C ILE A 36 -8.57 -0.13 -10.02
N LEU A 37 -7.44 0.09 -9.38
CA LEU A 37 -7.24 1.13 -8.38
C LEU A 37 -6.05 2.01 -8.76
N PHE A 38 -6.28 3.31 -8.98
CA PHE A 38 -5.23 4.33 -9.02
C PHE A 38 -5.04 4.88 -7.62
N SER A 39 -3.99 4.46 -6.93
CA SER A 39 -3.75 4.74 -5.51
C SER A 39 -2.95 6.01 -5.24
N GLY A 40 -2.42 6.67 -6.28
CA GLY A 40 -1.57 7.85 -6.12
C GLY A 40 -0.44 7.59 -5.12
N ASP A 41 -0.33 8.47 -4.14
CA ASP A 41 0.70 8.38 -3.09
C ASP A 41 0.15 7.88 -1.74
N THR A 42 -0.98 7.18 -1.74
CA THR A 42 -1.49 6.51 -0.54
C THR A 42 -0.89 5.11 -0.39
N LEU A 43 -0.96 4.27 -1.43
CA LEU A 43 -0.50 2.89 -1.40
C LEU A 43 0.52 2.64 -2.51
N PHE A 44 1.68 2.14 -2.12
CA PHE A 44 2.75 1.66 -3.01
C PHE A 44 2.93 0.15 -2.86
N ARG A 45 3.54 -0.49 -3.86
CA ARG A 45 3.97 -1.88 -3.70
C ARG A 45 4.96 -1.99 -2.54
N LEU A 46 4.66 -2.85 -1.56
CA LEU A 46 5.42 -3.07 -0.33
C LEU A 46 5.56 -1.83 0.58
N GLY A 47 4.69 -0.83 0.42
CA GLY A 47 4.80 0.40 1.18
C GLY A 47 3.56 1.28 1.15
N CYS A 48 3.67 2.44 1.75
CA CYS A 48 2.69 3.52 1.68
C CYS A 48 3.38 4.88 1.58
N GLY A 49 2.61 5.90 1.24
CA GLY A 49 3.09 7.27 1.17
C GLY A 49 3.62 7.81 2.50
N ARG A 50 4.54 8.76 2.39
CA ARG A 50 4.97 9.57 3.52
C ARG A 50 3.82 10.47 3.95
N VAL A 51 3.71 10.72 5.26
CA VAL A 51 2.69 11.63 5.81
C VAL A 51 3.28 13.03 5.85
N PHE A 52 2.83 13.91 4.95
CA PHE A 52 3.33 15.29 4.90
C PHE A 52 2.38 16.29 5.57
N GLU A 53 1.08 16.23 5.26
CA GLU A 53 0.10 17.21 5.72
C GLU A 53 -0.87 16.61 6.74
N GLY A 54 -1.23 15.33 6.56
CA GLY A 54 -2.13 14.63 7.47
C GLY A 54 -1.42 14.07 8.71
N THR A 55 -2.13 13.25 9.44
CA THR A 55 -1.63 12.50 10.59
C THR A 55 -1.39 11.03 10.24
N PHE A 56 -0.67 10.30 11.09
CA PHE A 56 -0.54 8.85 10.97
C PHE A 56 -1.89 8.14 11.07
N GLU A 57 -2.82 8.69 11.84
CA GLU A 57 -4.18 8.17 11.97
C GLU A 57 -4.97 8.36 10.67
N ASP A 58 -4.83 9.50 9.99
CA ASP A 58 -5.44 9.74 8.68
C ASP A 58 -4.95 8.72 7.65
N MET A 59 -3.63 8.52 7.55
CA MET A 59 -3.03 7.57 6.62
C MET A 59 -3.44 6.13 6.95
N HIS A 60 -3.40 5.73 8.21
CA HIS A 60 -3.83 4.40 8.64
C HIS A 60 -5.31 4.16 8.30
N THR A 61 -6.19 5.13 8.59
CA THR A 61 -7.61 5.06 8.25
C THR A 61 -7.81 4.94 6.73
N SER A 62 -7.04 5.67 5.95
CA SER A 62 -7.07 5.62 4.49
C SER A 62 -6.66 4.25 3.95
N LEU A 63 -5.57 3.68 4.46
CA LEU A 63 -5.14 2.32 4.11
C LEU A 63 -6.16 1.26 4.50
N LYS A 64 -6.85 1.43 5.65
CA LYS A 64 -7.94 0.53 6.07
C LYS A 64 -9.16 0.59 5.15
N LYS A 65 -9.42 1.71 4.45
CA LYS A 65 -10.43 1.76 3.38
C LYS A 65 -9.98 0.90 2.19
N LEU A 66 -8.71 1.01 1.78
CA LEU A 66 -8.16 0.25 0.66
C LEU A 66 -8.06 -1.25 0.95
N GLU A 67 -7.79 -1.64 2.20
CA GLU A 67 -7.75 -3.06 2.62
C GLU A 67 -9.10 -3.79 2.37
N LYS A 68 -10.23 -3.06 2.33
CA LYS A 68 -11.56 -3.63 2.09
C LYS A 68 -11.88 -3.86 0.60
N ILE A 69 -11.07 -3.35 -0.32
CA ILE A 69 -11.25 -3.52 -1.76
C ILE A 69 -10.93 -4.98 -2.16
N ASP A 70 -11.52 -5.47 -3.24
CA ASP A 70 -11.37 -6.84 -3.71
C ASP A 70 -9.90 -7.22 -3.98
N ASN A 71 -9.53 -8.45 -3.62
CA ASN A 71 -8.17 -8.96 -3.72
C ASN A 71 -7.65 -9.02 -5.16
N GLU A 72 -8.53 -9.23 -6.14
CA GLU A 72 -8.16 -9.32 -7.55
C GLU A 72 -7.86 -7.96 -8.19
N THR A 73 -7.96 -6.87 -7.41
CA THR A 73 -7.72 -5.51 -7.89
C THR A 73 -6.25 -5.30 -8.24
N LEU A 74 -6.00 -4.73 -9.42
CA LEU A 74 -4.70 -4.24 -9.85
C LEU A 74 -4.51 -2.79 -9.42
N VAL A 75 -3.39 -2.51 -8.76
CA VAL A 75 -3.06 -1.21 -8.21
C VAL A 75 -2.03 -0.50 -9.08
N PHE A 76 -2.34 0.73 -9.43
CA PHE A 76 -1.46 1.67 -10.13
C PHE A 76 -1.14 2.83 -9.19
N CYS A 77 0.08 2.89 -8.70
CA CYS A 77 0.52 3.94 -7.78
C CYS A 77 1.30 5.05 -8.49
N GLY A 78 1.53 6.18 -7.78
CA GLY A 78 2.13 7.38 -8.36
C GLY A 78 3.62 7.27 -8.66
N HIS A 79 4.36 6.40 -7.96
CA HIS A 79 5.82 6.32 -8.05
C HIS A 79 6.34 4.88 -8.01
N GLU A 80 7.51 4.66 -8.66
CA GLU A 80 8.22 3.38 -8.68
C GLU A 80 9.19 3.26 -7.49
N TYR A 81 8.65 3.10 -6.29
CA TYR A 81 9.43 2.98 -5.05
C TYR A 81 9.66 1.54 -4.58
N THR A 82 9.26 0.56 -5.37
CA THR A 82 9.18 -0.85 -5.00
C THR A 82 10.50 -1.42 -4.47
N LEU A 83 11.62 -1.17 -5.16
CA LEU A 83 12.92 -1.69 -4.72
C LEU A 83 13.40 -1.06 -3.41
N ASN A 84 13.14 0.24 -3.21
CA ASN A 84 13.44 0.91 -1.94
C ASN A 84 12.56 0.39 -0.80
N ASN A 85 11.29 0.16 -1.07
CA ASN A 85 10.35 -0.42 -0.09
C ASN A 85 10.76 -1.85 0.28
N LEU A 86 11.14 -2.66 -0.71
CA LEU A 86 11.65 -4.02 -0.49
C LEU A 86 12.92 -4.01 0.38
N ALA A 87 13.88 -3.14 0.08
CA ALA A 87 15.11 -3.00 0.86
C ALA A 87 14.80 -2.63 2.32
N PHE A 88 13.87 -1.70 2.54
CA PHE A 88 13.40 -1.36 3.87
C PHE A 88 12.79 -2.56 4.60
N LEU A 89 11.89 -3.30 3.97
CA LEU A 89 11.25 -4.46 4.60
C LEU A 89 12.27 -5.55 4.94
N LYS A 90 13.22 -5.83 4.06
CA LYS A 90 14.30 -6.80 4.33
C LYS A 90 15.20 -6.38 5.49
N SER A 91 15.50 -5.10 5.61
CA SER A 91 16.30 -4.58 6.73
C SER A 91 15.53 -4.59 8.06
N THR A 92 14.23 -4.34 8.01
CA THR A 92 13.38 -4.26 9.21
C THR A 92 12.90 -5.63 9.70
N PHE A 93 12.71 -6.57 8.77
CA PHE A 93 12.18 -7.92 9.03
C PHE A 93 13.07 -9.01 8.39
N PRO A 94 14.35 -9.13 8.81
CA PRO A 94 15.33 -10.01 8.16
C PRO A 94 14.96 -11.51 8.26
N GLU A 95 14.12 -11.90 9.22
CA GLU A 95 13.68 -13.29 9.38
C GLU A 95 12.47 -13.66 8.47
N PHE A 96 11.97 -12.71 7.66
CA PHE A 96 10.83 -12.95 6.80
C PHE A 96 11.24 -13.45 5.41
N ASN A 97 11.29 -14.76 5.24
CA ASN A 97 11.74 -15.43 3.99
C ASN A 97 10.81 -15.17 2.78
N GLY A 98 9.55 -14.79 2.98
CA GLY A 98 8.60 -14.50 1.90
C GLY A 98 8.99 -13.31 1.01
N LEU A 99 9.89 -12.44 1.47
CA LEU A 99 10.39 -11.32 0.67
C LEU A 99 11.37 -11.75 -0.44
N ASP A 100 11.99 -12.92 -0.37
CA ASP A 100 12.90 -13.40 -1.41
C ASP A 100 12.16 -13.83 -2.68
N GLU A 101 11.00 -14.47 -2.51
CA GLU A 101 10.12 -14.82 -3.64
C GLU A 101 9.55 -13.56 -4.29
N GLU A 102 9.10 -12.60 -3.48
CA GLU A 102 8.61 -11.32 -3.95
C GLU A 102 9.69 -10.52 -4.69
N GLU A 103 10.92 -10.50 -4.18
CA GLU A 103 12.05 -9.86 -4.85
C GLU A 103 12.31 -10.44 -6.24
N LYS A 104 12.26 -11.76 -6.36
CA LYS A 104 12.42 -12.44 -7.65
C LYS A 104 11.32 -12.03 -8.63
N GLU A 105 10.06 -12.02 -8.19
CA GLU A 105 8.93 -11.62 -9.02
C GLU A 105 9.07 -10.17 -9.48
N ILE A 106 9.41 -9.25 -8.56
CA ILE A 106 9.64 -7.84 -8.88
C ILE A 106 10.75 -7.68 -9.91
N LYS A 107 11.89 -8.34 -9.73
CA LYS A 107 13.02 -8.28 -10.66
C LYS A 107 12.65 -8.83 -12.05
N ASP A 108 11.90 -9.91 -12.09
CA ASP A 108 11.45 -10.51 -13.36
C ASP A 108 10.42 -9.62 -14.07
N GLN A 109 9.53 -8.96 -13.34
CA GLN A 109 8.61 -7.97 -13.89
C GLN A 109 9.37 -6.76 -14.44
N LEU A 110 10.30 -6.19 -13.67
CA LEU A 110 11.14 -5.06 -14.09
C LEU A 110 11.93 -5.36 -15.37
N LYS A 111 12.48 -6.57 -15.51
CA LYS A 111 13.19 -7.00 -16.74
C LYS A 111 12.27 -7.04 -17.95
N LYS A 112 10.99 -7.42 -17.78
CA LYS A 112 10.03 -7.58 -18.87
C LYS A 112 9.40 -6.27 -19.32
N THR A 113 9.05 -5.41 -18.37
CA THR A 113 8.21 -4.23 -18.60
C THR A 113 8.87 -2.90 -18.20
N ASN A 114 10.05 -2.95 -17.60
CA ASN A 114 10.73 -1.81 -16.98
C ASN A 114 9.89 -1.11 -15.89
N SER A 115 8.91 -1.80 -15.33
CA SER A 115 8.04 -1.31 -14.25
C SER A 115 7.60 -2.46 -13.34
N SER A 116 7.50 -2.21 -12.04
CA SER A 116 6.89 -3.13 -11.08
C SER A 116 5.39 -2.86 -10.85
N ILE A 117 4.82 -1.93 -11.60
CA ILE A 117 3.42 -1.50 -11.59
C ILE A 117 2.75 -1.97 -12.89
N PRO A 118 1.49 -2.46 -12.85
CA PRO A 118 0.65 -2.65 -11.68
C PRO A 118 1.06 -3.84 -10.80
N PHE A 119 0.53 -3.86 -9.58
CA PHE A 119 0.67 -4.97 -8.64
C PHE A 119 -0.69 -5.42 -8.10
N ASN A 120 -0.78 -6.64 -7.58
CA ASN A 120 -2.03 -7.21 -7.08
C ASN A 120 -2.29 -6.82 -5.62
N LEU A 121 -3.49 -6.29 -5.33
CA LEU A 121 -3.87 -5.83 -3.99
C LEU A 121 -3.94 -6.98 -2.97
N GLY A 122 -4.39 -8.16 -3.38
CA GLY A 122 -4.47 -9.33 -2.51
C GLY A 122 -3.09 -9.79 -2.03
N LYS A 123 -2.08 -9.75 -2.91
CA LYS A 123 -0.69 -10.01 -2.53
C LYS A 123 -0.20 -8.96 -1.52
N GLU A 124 -0.47 -7.68 -1.77
CA GLU A 124 -0.09 -6.61 -0.83
C GLU A 124 -0.72 -6.81 0.56
N LYS A 125 -1.98 -7.21 0.64
CA LYS A 125 -2.62 -7.52 1.93
C LYS A 125 -1.92 -8.65 2.68
N ALA A 126 -1.26 -9.57 1.98
CA ALA A 126 -0.54 -10.66 2.60
C ALA A 126 0.85 -10.28 3.11
N ILE A 127 1.50 -9.28 2.50
CA ILE A 127 2.92 -8.99 2.74
C ILE A 127 3.24 -7.53 3.09
N ASN A 128 2.36 -6.57 2.79
CA ASN A 128 2.60 -5.15 3.07
C ASN A 128 2.17 -4.78 4.49
N PRO A 129 3.11 -4.51 5.41
CA PRO A 129 2.79 -4.23 6.81
C PRO A 129 2.09 -2.89 7.04
N PHE A 130 2.10 -2.01 6.05
CA PHE A 130 1.37 -0.74 6.13
C PHE A 130 -0.10 -0.91 5.78
N LEU A 131 -0.43 -1.84 4.87
CA LEU A 131 -1.78 -2.07 4.40
C LEU A 131 -2.58 -2.98 5.32
N SER A 132 -2.00 -4.09 5.75
CA SER A 132 -2.73 -5.14 6.46
C SER A 132 -2.04 -5.60 7.74
N SER A 133 -2.80 -5.59 8.82
CA SER A 133 -2.40 -6.19 10.10
C SER A 133 -2.34 -7.73 10.08
N LYS A 134 -2.77 -8.35 8.98
CA LYS A 134 -2.77 -9.81 8.79
C LYS A 134 -1.55 -10.32 8.02
N ALA A 135 -0.65 -9.45 7.59
CA ALA A 135 0.61 -9.86 7.00
C ALA A 135 1.35 -10.82 7.96
N ILE A 136 1.76 -12.00 7.47
CA ILE A 136 2.19 -13.16 8.28
C ILE A 136 3.29 -12.81 9.28
N PHE A 137 4.28 -12.02 8.89
CA PHE A 137 5.39 -11.62 9.76
C PHE A 137 4.99 -10.51 10.76
N TYR A 138 3.96 -9.77 10.46
CA TYR A 138 3.44 -8.67 11.27
C TYR A 138 2.88 -9.16 12.60
N GLU A 139 2.13 -10.24 12.62
CA GLU A 139 1.55 -10.81 13.83
C GLU A 139 2.62 -11.22 14.85
N LYS A 140 3.71 -11.84 14.40
CA LYS A 140 4.83 -12.22 15.27
C LYS A 140 5.50 -11.00 15.87
N PHE A 141 5.82 -10.01 15.03
CA PHE A 141 6.48 -8.80 15.46
C PHE A 141 5.59 -7.94 16.39
N LYS A 142 4.32 -7.81 16.07
CA LYS A 142 3.32 -7.12 16.88
C LYS A 142 3.20 -7.73 18.29
N LYS A 143 3.15 -9.06 18.40
CA LYS A 143 3.10 -9.76 19.68
C LYS A 143 4.33 -9.49 20.54
N THR A 144 5.52 -9.49 19.96
CA THR A 144 6.76 -9.21 20.72
C THR A 144 6.84 -7.76 21.22
N LYS A 145 6.18 -6.82 20.54
CA LYS A 145 6.17 -5.40 20.91
C LYS A 145 4.96 -4.98 21.74
N ASN A 146 3.94 -5.84 21.86
CA ASN A 146 2.67 -5.57 22.55
C ASN A 146 1.98 -4.29 22.03
N LEU A 147 1.92 -4.12 20.71
CA LEU A 147 1.34 -2.98 20.02
C LEU A 147 -0.02 -3.33 19.40
N ASN A 148 -0.95 -2.38 19.36
CA ASN A 148 -2.15 -2.49 18.53
C ASN A 148 -1.84 -2.17 17.06
N ASP A 149 -2.83 -2.29 16.16
CA ASP A 149 -2.64 -2.12 14.70
C ASP A 149 -2.17 -0.71 14.33
N PHE A 150 -2.74 0.32 14.94
CA PHE A 150 -2.35 1.70 14.68
C PHE A 150 -0.96 2.03 15.25
N GLU A 151 -0.67 1.58 16.45
CA GLU A 151 0.65 1.75 17.07
C GLU A 151 1.73 1.06 16.24
N MET A 152 1.44 -0.13 15.71
CA MET A 152 2.34 -0.85 14.85
C MET A 152 2.56 -0.15 13.52
N PHE A 153 1.49 0.30 12.85
CA PHE A 153 1.58 1.13 11.66
C PHE A 153 2.48 2.35 11.91
N SER A 154 2.21 3.08 13.00
CA SER A 154 2.96 4.28 13.37
C SER A 154 4.43 3.99 13.64
N PHE A 155 4.73 2.86 14.28
CA PHE A 155 6.09 2.42 14.55
C PHE A 155 6.85 2.13 13.25
N ILE A 156 6.27 1.34 12.33
CA ILE A 156 6.90 1.00 11.06
C ILE A 156 7.04 2.25 10.17
N ARG A 157 6.05 3.14 10.16
CA ARG A 157 6.12 4.37 9.37
C ARG A 157 7.28 5.26 9.84
N LYS A 158 7.46 5.42 11.15
CA LYS A 158 8.61 6.16 11.73
C LYS A 158 9.94 5.53 11.35
N LEU A 159 10.04 4.19 11.36
CA LEU A 159 11.26 3.50 10.89
C LEU A 159 11.54 3.81 9.42
N LYS A 160 10.50 3.76 8.57
CA LYS A 160 10.63 4.04 7.13
C LYS A 160 10.98 5.50 6.85
N ASP A 161 10.54 6.45 7.69
CA ASP A 161 10.86 7.87 7.53
C ASP A 161 12.33 8.19 7.81
N ASN A 162 13.03 7.30 8.53
CA ASN A 162 14.44 7.41 8.87
C ASN A 162 15.35 6.45 8.07
N PHE A 163 14.78 5.67 7.15
CA PHE A 163 15.49 4.75 6.25
C PHE A 163 15.89 5.48 4.96
#